data_133287ea144ed0fa0b64bd0b07befdaa
#
_entry.id   133287ea144ed0fa0b64bd0b07befdaa
#
_cell.length_a   1.000
_cell.length_b   1.000
_cell.length_c   1.000
_cell.angle_alpha   90.00
_cell.angle_beta   90.00
_cell.angle_gamma   90.00
#
_symmetry.space_group_name_H-M   'P 1'
#
loop_
_entity.id
_entity.type
_entity.pdbx_description
1 polymer ?
#
loop_
_entity_poly.entity_id
_entity_poly.type
_entity_poly.pdbx_seq_one_letter_code
_entity_poly.pdbx_strand_id
1 'polypeptide(L)'
;MEDREREEELLQSLPAEREDNARILMMSDGQEEMGWVAVDMVHSVLRMLHIEVPGAEPDKLSGEAVFVADSLMRAAASYGATVGAYRIRSMEPAYNEFLRLRGFTPSETGAETGLGTIVKYTGS
;
A
#
# COMPACT_ATOMS: atom_id res chain seq x y z
N MET A 1 -1.31 -12.78 -1.94
CA MET A 1 -2.34 -13.40 -1.11
C MET A 1 -2.55 -14.84 -1.58
N GLU A 2 -2.64 -15.78 -0.64
CA GLU A 2 -2.75 -17.20 -0.99
C GLU A 2 -4.14 -17.60 -1.49
N ASP A 3 -5.19 -16.97 -0.95
CA ASP A 3 -6.55 -17.22 -1.41
C ASP A 3 -6.83 -16.38 -2.65
N ARG A 4 -6.69 -17.00 -3.81
CA ARG A 4 -6.85 -16.33 -5.10
C ARG A 4 -8.26 -15.85 -5.38
N GLU A 5 -9.28 -16.58 -4.93
CA GLU A 5 -10.67 -16.17 -5.14
C GLU A 5 -10.96 -14.90 -4.34
N ARG A 6 -10.53 -14.88 -3.10
CA ARG A 6 -10.71 -13.70 -2.25
C ARG A 6 -9.90 -12.51 -2.76
N GLU A 7 -8.68 -12.77 -3.22
CA GLU A 7 -7.85 -11.71 -3.80
C GLU A 7 -8.55 -11.06 -4.99
N GLU A 8 -9.11 -11.87 -5.88
CA GLU A 8 -9.83 -11.36 -7.04
C GLU A 8 -11.06 -10.57 -6.64
N GLU A 9 -11.81 -11.04 -5.65
CA GLU A 9 -12.98 -10.30 -5.14
C GLU A 9 -12.57 -8.94 -4.60
N LEU A 10 -11.50 -8.87 -3.82
CA LEU A 10 -11.01 -7.61 -3.26
C LEU A 10 -10.55 -6.66 -4.37
N LEU A 11 -9.83 -7.18 -5.36
CA LEU A 11 -9.36 -6.37 -6.50
C LEU A 11 -10.53 -5.82 -7.30
N GLN A 12 -11.57 -6.63 -7.52
CA GLN A 12 -12.75 -6.21 -8.27
C GLN A 12 -13.58 -5.17 -7.51
N SER A 13 -13.44 -5.10 -6.19
CA SER A 13 -14.16 -4.10 -5.39
C SER A 13 -13.57 -2.70 -5.51
N LEU A 14 -12.38 -2.56 -6.09
CA LEU A 14 -11.71 -1.27 -6.19
C LEU A 14 -12.31 -0.43 -7.31
N PRO A 15 -12.55 0.87 -7.06
CA PRO A 15 -13.13 1.76 -8.07
C PRO A 15 -12.13 2.17 -9.15
N ALA A 16 -10.84 2.05 -8.89
CA ALA A 16 -9.79 2.48 -9.81
C ALA A 16 -9.40 1.36 -10.77
N GLU A 17 -8.91 1.74 -11.94
CA GLU A 17 -8.35 0.79 -12.89
C GLU A 17 -7.05 0.20 -12.33
N ARG A 18 -6.79 -1.05 -12.68
CA ARG A 18 -5.59 -1.76 -12.25
C ARG A 18 -5.01 -2.57 -13.40
N GLU A 19 -3.73 -2.89 -13.28
CA GLU A 19 -3.05 -3.76 -14.21
C GLU A 19 -3.33 -5.23 -13.91
N ASP A 20 -3.08 -6.11 -14.87
CA ASP A 20 -3.27 -7.56 -14.70
C ASP A 20 -2.33 -8.15 -13.63
N ASN A 21 -1.23 -7.48 -13.33
CA ASN A 21 -0.27 -7.92 -12.31
C ASN A 21 -0.67 -7.51 -10.89
N ALA A 22 -1.87 -6.97 -10.70
CA ALA A 22 -2.32 -6.51 -9.38
C ALA A 22 -2.39 -7.64 -8.36
N ARG A 23 -1.99 -7.33 -7.13
CA ARG A 23 -1.97 -8.28 -6.02
C ARG A 23 -2.49 -7.60 -4.74
N ILE A 24 -2.93 -8.43 -3.82
CA ILE A 24 -3.30 -7.99 -2.46
C ILE A 24 -2.24 -8.50 -1.48
N LEU A 25 -1.75 -7.60 -0.65
CA LEU A 25 -0.86 -7.94 0.46
C LEU A 25 -1.68 -7.80 1.75
N MET A 26 -1.83 -8.90 2.46
CA MET A 26 -2.69 -8.97 3.65
C MET A 26 -1.84 -8.98 4.92
N MET A 27 -2.24 -8.16 5.89
CA MET A 27 -1.66 -8.20 7.23
C MET A 27 -2.62 -8.94 8.16
N SER A 28 -2.13 -9.97 8.83
CA SER A 28 -2.94 -10.78 9.73
C SER A 28 -2.25 -10.97 11.07
N ASP A 29 -3.05 -11.13 12.12
CA ASP A 29 -2.59 -11.52 13.45
C ASP A 29 -3.34 -12.79 13.80
N GLY A 30 -2.68 -13.94 13.66
CA GLY A 30 -3.35 -15.22 13.78
C GLY A 30 -4.36 -15.39 12.66
N GLN A 31 -5.64 -15.55 13.02
CA GLN A 31 -6.72 -15.67 12.04
C GLN A 31 -7.42 -14.34 11.77
N GLU A 32 -7.04 -13.29 12.50
CA GLU A 32 -7.66 -11.99 12.34
C GLU A 32 -6.95 -11.18 11.26
N GLU A 33 -7.71 -10.71 10.27
CA GLU A 33 -7.21 -9.83 9.23
C GLU A 33 -7.15 -8.41 9.76
N MET A 34 -5.95 -7.83 9.80
CA MET A 34 -5.74 -6.48 10.34
C MET A 34 -5.89 -5.41 9.28
N GLY A 35 -5.68 -5.75 8.03
CA GLY A 35 -5.78 -4.82 6.91
C GLY A 35 -5.12 -5.39 5.67
N TRP A 36 -5.24 -4.68 4.57
CA TRP A 36 -4.62 -5.11 3.31
C TRP A 36 -4.31 -3.91 2.44
N VAL A 37 -3.38 -4.10 1.51
CA VAL A 37 -3.04 -3.10 0.50
C VAL A 37 -3.07 -3.75 -0.87
N ALA A 38 -3.74 -3.11 -1.83
CA ALA A 38 -3.76 -3.53 -3.21
C ALA A 38 -2.65 -2.81 -3.96
N VAL A 39 -1.85 -3.55 -4.71
CA VAL A 39 -0.71 -3.00 -5.45
C VAL A 39 -0.72 -3.51 -6.88
N ASP A 40 -0.12 -2.73 -7.78
CA ASP A 40 0.22 -3.20 -9.13
C ASP A 40 1.52 -2.52 -9.57
N MET A 41 2.00 -2.91 -10.74
CA MET A 41 3.23 -2.33 -11.32
C MET A 41 2.91 -1.71 -12.66
N VAL A 42 3.32 -0.45 -12.83
CA VAL A 42 3.25 0.24 -14.13
C VAL A 42 4.63 0.82 -14.38
N HIS A 43 5.30 0.30 -15.40
CA HIS A 43 6.68 0.64 -15.77
C HIS A 43 7.62 0.54 -14.57
N SER A 44 8.22 0.93 -13.91
CA SER A 44 9.04 0.68 -12.73
C SER A 44 8.46 1.34 -11.46
N VAL A 45 7.16 1.60 -11.48
CA VAL A 45 6.47 2.21 -10.34
C VAL A 45 5.54 1.19 -9.70
N LEU A 46 5.75 0.92 -8.41
CA LEU A 46 4.78 0.17 -7.63
C LEU A 46 3.70 1.13 -7.20
N ARG A 47 2.46 0.86 -7.60
CA ARG A 47 1.34 1.68 -7.17
C ARG A 47 0.61 1.01 -6.02
N MET A 48 0.34 1.77 -4.96
CA MET A 48 -0.58 1.36 -3.91
C MET A 48 -1.96 1.86 -4.32
N LEU A 49 -2.80 0.95 -4.80
CA LEU A 49 -4.12 1.30 -5.33
C LEU A 49 -5.10 1.62 -4.22
N HIS A 50 -4.98 0.92 -3.09
CA HIS A 50 -5.86 1.12 -1.95
C HIS A 50 -5.22 0.50 -0.71
N ILE A 51 -5.30 1.21 0.42
CA ILE A 51 -4.92 0.70 1.73
C ILE A 51 -6.18 0.59 2.56
N GLU A 52 -6.50 -0.62 3.01
CA GLU A 52 -7.68 -0.88 3.82
C GLU A 52 -7.29 -1.18 5.26
N VAL A 53 -7.68 -0.30 6.17
CA VAL A 53 -7.54 -0.52 7.62
C VAL A 53 -8.95 -0.46 8.19
N PRO A 54 -9.58 -1.61 8.49
CA PRO A 54 -10.97 -1.64 8.92
C PRO A 54 -11.25 -0.74 10.13
N GLY A 55 -12.30 0.06 10.02
CA GLY A 55 -12.71 0.96 11.10
C GLY A 55 -11.92 2.25 11.20
N ALA A 56 -10.93 2.48 10.34
CA ALA A 56 -10.11 3.69 10.37
C ALA A 56 -10.42 4.62 9.21
N GLU A 57 -10.24 5.92 9.44
CA GLU A 57 -10.35 6.93 8.39
C GLU A 57 -8.94 7.32 7.94
N PRO A 58 -8.64 7.32 6.62
CA PRO A 58 -7.30 7.58 6.11
C PRO A 58 -6.67 8.90 6.54
N ASP A 59 -7.48 9.94 6.70
CA ASP A 59 -7.01 11.26 7.08
C ASP A 59 -6.92 11.48 8.60
N LYS A 60 -7.34 10.48 9.38
CA LYS A 60 -7.38 10.57 10.85
C LYS A 60 -6.84 9.31 11.51
N LEU A 61 -5.76 8.77 10.98
CA LEU A 61 -5.16 7.56 11.53
C LEU A 61 -4.56 7.83 12.91
N SER A 62 -4.81 6.93 13.85
CA SER A 62 -4.25 7.01 15.19
C SER A 62 -4.10 5.62 15.79
N GLY A 63 -3.23 5.50 16.79
CA GLY A 63 -3.05 4.26 17.52
C GLY A 63 -2.67 3.08 16.65
N GLU A 64 -3.36 1.97 16.81
CA GLU A 64 -3.10 0.74 16.08
C GLU A 64 -3.28 0.90 14.56
N ALA A 65 -4.20 1.77 14.14
CA ALA A 65 -4.42 2.02 12.72
C ALA A 65 -3.18 2.58 12.04
N VAL A 66 -2.42 3.44 12.72
CA VAL A 66 -1.15 3.97 12.19
C VAL A 66 -0.16 2.82 12.00
N PHE A 67 -0.07 1.93 12.97
CA PHE A 67 0.84 0.78 12.90
C PHE A 67 0.47 -0.14 11.73
N VAL A 68 -0.82 -0.42 11.56
CA VAL A 68 -1.28 -1.28 10.48
C VAL A 68 -1.00 -0.64 9.12
N ALA A 69 -1.35 0.64 8.95
CA ALA A 69 -1.11 1.35 7.69
C ALA A 69 0.39 1.42 7.37
N ASP A 70 1.22 1.68 8.38
CA ASP A 70 2.67 1.73 8.21
C ASP A 70 3.22 0.37 7.78
N SER A 71 2.75 -0.71 8.41
CA SER A 71 3.18 -2.06 8.07
C SER A 71 2.78 -2.44 6.65
N LEU A 72 1.57 -2.05 6.23
CA LEU A 72 1.10 -2.30 4.87
C LEU A 72 1.92 -1.52 3.84
N MET A 73 2.23 -0.26 4.13
CA MET A 73 3.07 0.56 3.25
C MET A 73 4.47 -0.07 3.10
N ARG A 74 5.06 -0.53 4.20
CA ARG A 74 6.37 -1.19 4.17
C ARG A 74 6.32 -2.51 3.42
N ALA A 75 5.24 -3.28 3.59
CA ALA A 75 5.05 -4.52 2.83
C ALA A 75 4.97 -4.24 1.34
N ALA A 76 4.26 -3.19 0.95
CA ALA A 76 4.18 -2.77 -0.45
C ALA A 76 5.56 -2.40 -0.99
N ALA A 77 6.36 -1.65 -0.21
CA ALA A 77 7.70 -1.26 -0.62
C ALA A 77 8.61 -2.48 -0.79
N SER A 78 8.55 -3.43 0.13
CA SER A 78 9.34 -4.67 0.04
C SER A 78 8.95 -5.49 -1.18
N TYR A 79 7.65 -5.59 -1.43
CA TYR A 79 7.17 -6.27 -2.63
C TYR A 79 7.67 -5.58 -3.89
N GLY A 80 7.60 -4.24 -3.93
CA GLY A 80 8.10 -3.46 -5.05
C GLY A 80 9.58 -3.72 -5.31
N ALA A 81 10.39 -3.75 -4.26
CA ALA A 81 11.81 -4.06 -4.39
C ALA A 81 12.03 -5.46 -5.00
N THR A 82 11.22 -6.43 -4.58
CA THR A 82 11.31 -7.81 -5.08
C THR A 82 10.98 -7.90 -6.56
N VAL A 83 10.01 -7.12 -7.04
CA VAL A 83 9.59 -7.16 -8.45
C VAL A 83 10.27 -6.10 -9.32
N GLY A 84 11.24 -5.39 -8.78
CA GLY A 84 12.10 -4.49 -9.58
C GLY A 84 11.61 -3.06 -9.71
N ALA A 85 10.77 -2.60 -8.80
CA ALA A 85 10.32 -1.20 -8.81
C ALA A 85 11.45 -0.26 -8.36
N TYR A 86 11.43 0.95 -8.89
CA TYR A 86 12.31 2.03 -8.46
C TYR A 86 11.56 3.12 -7.68
N ARG A 87 10.25 3.21 -7.87
CA ARG A 87 9.42 4.21 -7.19
C ARG A 87 8.17 3.55 -6.61
N ILE A 88 7.60 4.20 -5.60
CA ILE A 88 6.35 3.77 -4.98
C ILE A 88 5.39 4.96 -4.95
N ARG A 89 4.15 4.74 -5.37
CA ARG A 89 3.15 5.79 -5.50
C ARG A 89 1.83 5.35 -4.89
N SER A 90 1.28 6.19 -4.03
CA SER A 90 -0.09 6.01 -3.55
C SER A 90 -1.05 6.66 -4.53
N MET A 91 -2.14 5.98 -4.82
CA MET A 91 -3.19 6.49 -5.69
C MET A 91 -4.36 7.07 -4.90
N GLU A 92 -4.21 7.21 -3.57
CA GLU A 92 -5.26 7.73 -2.70
C GLU A 92 -4.81 8.98 -1.97
N PRO A 93 -5.25 10.18 -2.42
CA PRO A 93 -4.89 11.44 -1.75
C PRO A 93 -5.26 11.50 -0.26
N ALA A 94 -6.27 10.72 0.16
CA ALA A 94 -6.68 10.68 1.57
C ALA A 94 -5.55 10.24 2.51
N TYR A 95 -4.56 9.49 2.00
CA TYR A 95 -3.40 9.06 2.80
C TYR A 95 -2.21 10.01 2.69
N ASN A 96 -2.33 11.13 1.96
CA ASN A 96 -1.19 12.01 1.68
C ASN A 96 -0.48 12.50 2.96
N GLU A 97 -1.21 12.90 3.98
CA GLU A 97 -0.58 13.40 5.22
C GLU A 97 0.18 12.30 5.94
N PHE A 98 -0.41 11.11 6.02
CA PHE A 98 0.25 9.95 6.60
C PHE A 98 1.55 9.63 5.85
N LEU A 99 1.50 9.63 4.52
CA LEU A 99 2.65 9.30 3.69
C LEU A 99 3.70 10.42 3.66
N ARG A 100 3.27 11.69 3.73
CA ARG A 100 4.20 12.81 3.79
C ARG A 100 5.16 12.68 4.96
N LEU A 101 4.65 12.24 6.11
CA LEU A 101 5.48 12.03 7.30
C LEU A 101 6.49 10.90 7.12
N ARG A 102 6.35 10.10 6.09
CA ARG A 102 7.24 8.98 5.77
C ARG A 102 8.14 9.25 4.57
N GLY A 103 8.19 10.49 4.12
CA GLY A 103 9.09 10.91 3.06
C GLY A 103 8.49 10.95 1.66
N PHE A 104 7.18 10.67 1.53
CA PHE A 104 6.50 10.81 0.25
C PHE A 104 6.24 12.28 -0.06
N THR A 105 6.24 12.61 -1.35
CA THR A 105 5.88 13.93 -1.83
C THR A 105 4.41 13.91 -2.26
N PRO A 106 3.53 14.63 -1.56
CA PRO A 106 2.09 14.61 -1.89
C PRO A 106 1.78 15.44 -3.13
N SER A 107 0.67 15.06 -3.79
CA SER A 107 0.09 15.78 -4.92
C SER A 107 -1.42 15.66 -4.83
N GLU A 108 -2.14 16.26 -5.78
CA GLU A 108 -3.60 16.19 -5.81
C GLU A 108 -4.13 14.78 -6.08
N THR A 109 -3.30 13.94 -6.71
CA THR A 109 -3.70 12.59 -7.11
C THR A 109 -3.12 11.49 -6.24
N GLY A 110 -2.33 11.83 -5.23
CA GLY A 110 -1.70 10.85 -4.36
C GLY A 110 -0.34 11.33 -3.86
N ALA A 111 0.54 10.40 -3.55
CA ALA A 111 1.87 10.72 -3.05
C ALA A 111 2.89 9.73 -3.61
N GLU A 112 4.11 10.18 -3.84
CA GLU A 112 5.13 9.36 -4.48
C GLU A 112 6.51 9.61 -3.87
N THR A 113 7.35 8.58 -3.86
CA THR A 113 8.75 8.72 -3.49
C THR A 113 9.59 7.65 -4.19
N GLY A 114 10.90 7.79 -4.14
CA GLY A 114 11.78 6.73 -4.59
C GLY A 114 11.69 5.55 -3.64
N LEU A 115 11.70 4.34 -4.17
CA LEU A 115 11.55 3.13 -3.36
C LEU A 115 12.68 3.01 -2.32
N GLY A 116 13.88 3.45 -2.67
CA GLY A 116 15.02 3.42 -1.75
C GLY A 116 14.82 4.22 -0.47
N THR A 117 13.97 5.24 -0.49
CA THR A 117 13.63 6.01 0.71
C THR A 117 12.97 5.11 1.75
N ILE A 118 12.08 4.23 1.32
CA ILE A 118 11.31 3.37 2.23
C ILE A 118 12.08 2.11 2.58
N VAL A 119 12.66 1.43 1.59
CA VAL A 119 13.41 0.19 1.80
C VAL A 119 14.61 0.44 2.73
N LYS A 120 15.23 1.59 2.62
CA LYS A 120 16.35 1.97 3.49
C LYS A 120 15.94 2.01 4.96
N TYR A 121 14.71 2.42 5.26
CA TYR A 121 14.21 2.48 6.64
C TYR A 121 13.72 1.14 7.17
N THR A 122 13.53 0.14 6.32
CA THR A 122 13.09 -1.19 6.79
C THR A 122 14.26 -2.06 7.23
N GLY A 123 15.46 -1.52 7.30
CA GLY A 123 16.58 -2.14 7.98
C GLY A 123 17.31 -3.23 7.23
N SER A 124 17.19 -3.24 6.00
CA SER A 124 17.96 -4.21 5.21
C SER A 124 19.30 -3.67 4.85
#